data_5ff84a1671f0bcefa2965913df9b879b
#
_entry.id   5ff84a1671f0bcefa2965913df9b879b
#
_cell.length_a   1.000
_cell.length_b   1.000
_cell.length_c   1.000
_cell.angle_alpha   90.00
_cell.angle_beta   90.00
_cell.angle_gamma   90.00
#
_symmetry.space_group_name_H-M   'P 1'
#
loop_
_entity.id
_entity.type
_entity.pdbx_description
1 polymer ?
#
loop_
_entity_poly.entity_id
_entity_poly.type
_entity_poly.pdbx_seq_one_letter_code
_entity_poly.pdbx_strand_id
1 'polypeptide(L)'
;MEAIIKQPILTDYEIERGKPMPSKNHGKIQARISQQILNEYEERFDVISELSLQSPNPPSVPDVSIFPVSSSNWLEDEIKVREVPLTVVEILSPSQTVTELTGKAKSYFATGVASYWLVQPTFRSVVILQPNADELVFHNDTLTDPTNGISIDLKKVFR
;
A
#
# COMPACT_ATOMS: atom_id res chain seq x y z
N MET A 1 -20.58 -36.02 -4.23
CA MET A 1 -20.94 -34.81 -5.00
C MET A 1 -19.86 -33.77 -4.73
N GLU A 2 -18.88 -33.65 -5.62
CA GLU A 2 -17.85 -32.61 -5.49
C GLU A 2 -18.50 -31.28 -5.79
N ALA A 3 -18.41 -30.35 -4.84
CA ALA A 3 -18.81 -28.96 -5.06
C ALA A 3 -17.84 -28.34 -6.05
N ILE A 4 -18.31 -28.05 -7.26
CA ILE A 4 -17.56 -27.25 -8.23
C ILE A 4 -17.46 -25.84 -7.63
N ILE A 5 -16.31 -25.55 -7.04
CA ILE A 5 -15.95 -24.19 -6.60
C ILE A 5 -15.76 -23.42 -7.91
N LYS A 6 -16.77 -22.66 -8.33
CA LYS A 6 -16.62 -21.70 -9.41
C LYS A 6 -15.60 -20.68 -8.96
N GLN A 7 -14.42 -20.67 -9.61
CA GLN A 7 -13.49 -19.56 -9.44
C GLN A 7 -14.19 -18.27 -9.86
N PRO A 8 -14.05 -17.19 -9.08
CA PRO A 8 -14.64 -15.91 -9.45
C PRO A 8 -14.07 -15.46 -10.81
N ILE A 9 -14.94 -15.03 -11.71
CA ILE A 9 -14.54 -14.45 -13.00
C ILE A 9 -13.92 -13.08 -12.67
N LEU A 10 -12.61 -12.95 -12.95
CA LEU A 10 -11.92 -11.67 -12.80
C LEU A 10 -12.37 -10.71 -13.89
N THR A 11 -12.53 -9.43 -13.53
CA THR A 11 -12.76 -8.35 -14.49
C THR A 11 -11.47 -8.01 -15.24
N ASP A 12 -11.57 -7.39 -16.40
CA ASP A 12 -10.40 -6.93 -17.16
C ASP A 12 -9.51 -6.02 -16.31
N TYR A 13 -10.11 -5.18 -15.49
CA TYR A 13 -9.42 -4.30 -14.55
C TYR A 13 -8.60 -5.09 -13.51
N GLU A 14 -9.18 -6.13 -12.95
CA GLU A 14 -8.48 -7.00 -11.97
C GLU A 14 -7.34 -7.77 -12.61
N ILE A 15 -7.50 -8.19 -13.86
CA ILE A 15 -6.44 -8.87 -14.63
C ILE A 15 -5.27 -7.93 -14.88
N GLU A 16 -5.53 -6.71 -15.35
CA GLU A 16 -4.49 -5.71 -15.63
C GLU A 16 -3.72 -5.30 -14.37
N ARG A 17 -4.40 -5.15 -13.26
CA ARG A 17 -3.81 -4.70 -12.00
C ARG A 17 -3.19 -5.84 -11.18
N GLY A 18 -3.58 -7.09 -11.45
CA GLY A 18 -3.17 -8.23 -10.64
C GLY A 18 -3.69 -8.20 -9.20
N LYS A 19 -4.78 -7.47 -8.95
CA LYS A 19 -5.43 -7.38 -7.64
C LYS A 19 -6.94 -7.11 -7.77
N PRO A 20 -7.77 -7.44 -6.73
CA PRO A 20 -9.21 -7.30 -6.79
C PRO A 20 -9.64 -5.83 -6.89
N MET A 21 -10.90 -5.61 -7.29
CA MET A 21 -11.53 -4.29 -7.27
C MET A 21 -11.53 -3.72 -5.85
N PRO A 22 -11.22 -2.41 -5.68
CA PRO A 22 -11.24 -1.78 -4.37
C PRO A 22 -12.66 -1.74 -3.81
N SER A 23 -12.81 -2.08 -2.54
CA SER A 23 -14.08 -1.95 -1.81
C SER A 23 -14.29 -0.49 -1.36
N LYS A 24 -15.50 -0.20 -0.85
CA LYS A 24 -15.83 1.12 -0.29
C LYS A 24 -14.85 1.51 0.83
N ASN A 25 -14.62 0.61 1.78
CA ASN A 25 -13.71 0.90 2.91
C ASN A 25 -12.27 1.03 2.47
N HIS A 26 -11.84 0.21 1.52
CA HIS A 26 -10.52 0.31 0.91
C HIS A 26 -10.27 1.70 0.33
N GLY A 27 -11.16 2.18 -0.54
CA GLY A 27 -11.00 3.50 -1.16
C GLY A 27 -11.03 4.65 -0.16
N LYS A 28 -11.92 4.55 0.85
CA LYS A 28 -12.00 5.54 1.93
C LYS A 28 -10.72 5.62 2.76
N ILE A 29 -10.15 4.48 3.11
CA ILE A 29 -8.91 4.39 3.90
C ILE A 29 -7.72 4.91 3.08
N GLN A 30 -7.62 4.51 1.82
CA GLN A 30 -6.56 4.94 0.91
C GLN A 30 -6.51 6.47 0.80
N ALA A 31 -7.66 7.11 0.58
CA ALA A 31 -7.75 8.57 0.50
C ALA A 31 -7.34 9.25 1.82
N ARG A 32 -7.76 8.71 2.95
CA ARG A 32 -7.48 9.30 4.27
C ARG A 32 -6.02 9.13 4.71
N ILE A 33 -5.41 8.00 4.42
CA ILE A 33 -3.97 7.79 4.66
C ILE A 33 -3.17 8.81 3.84
N SER A 34 -3.48 8.94 2.55
CA SER A 34 -2.80 9.89 1.67
C SER A 34 -2.97 11.33 2.14
N GLN A 35 -4.20 11.72 2.54
CA GLN A 35 -4.48 13.05 3.09
C GLN A 35 -3.66 13.35 4.35
N GLN A 36 -3.62 12.41 5.30
CA GLN A 36 -2.88 12.58 6.55
C GLN A 36 -1.39 12.80 6.29
N ILE A 37 -0.82 12.04 5.37
CA ILE A 37 0.60 12.17 5.03
C ILE A 37 0.86 13.50 4.34
N LEU A 38 0.06 13.88 3.35
CA LEU A 38 0.24 15.12 2.59
C LEU A 38 0.04 16.36 3.45
N ASN A 39 -0.91 16.35 4.38
CA ASN A 39 -1.15 17.49 5.26
C ASN A 39 0.07 17.90 6.10
N GLU A 40 0.90 16.93 6.49
CA GLU A 40 2.02 17.17 7.42
C GLU A 40 3.39 17.06 6.72
N TYR A 41 3.48 16.35 5.59
CA TYR A 41 4.76 15.95 5.02
C TYR A 41 4.91 16.24 3.53
N GLU A 42 4.05 17.04 2.90
CA GLU A 42 4.11 17.33 1.45
C GLU A 42 5.45 17.93 0.99
N GLU A 43 6.17 18.61 1.88
CA GLU A 43 7.49 19.17 1.60
C GLU A 43 8.60 18.10 1.57
N ARG A 44 8.31 16.90 2.07
CA ARG A 44 9.29 15.82 2.19
C ARG A 44 9.00 14.62 1.30
N PHE A 45 7.72 14.36 1.06
CA PHE A 45 7.29 13.15 0.37
C PHE A 45 6.26 13.40 -0.71
N ASP A 46 6.40 12.65 -1.80
CA ASP A 46 5.33 12.43 -2.77
C ASP A 46 4.54 11.17 -2.37
N VAL A 47 3.23 11.27 -2.36
CA VAL A 47 2.30 10.17 -2.08
C VAL A 47 1.56 9.85 -3.36
N ILE A 48 1.78 8.67 -3.92
CA ILE A 48 1.23 8.29 -5.22
C ILE A 48 0.34 7.07 -5.06
N SER A 49 -0.90 7.20 -5.54
CA SER A 49 -1.90 6.12 -5.51
C SER A 49 -1.82 5.27 -6.75
N GLU A 50 -1.93 3.94 -6.58
CA GLU A 50 -2.14 3.00 -7.69
C GLU A 50 -1.06 3.08 -8.78
N LEU A 51 0.17 3.39 -8.40
CA LEU A 51 1.29 3.52 -9.33
C LEU A 51 1.85 2.14 -9.69
N SER A 52 1.98 1.89 -10.99
CA SER A 52 2.65 0.69 -11.48
C SER A 52 4.15 0.77 -11.23
N LEU A 53 4.68 -0.17 -10.46
CA LEU A 53 6.10 -0.30 -10.19
C LEU A 53 6.70 -1.39 -11.08
N GLN A 54 7.87 -1.14 -11.67
CA GLN A 54 8.57 -2.14 -12.47
C GLN A 54 9.16 -3.25 -11.59
N SER A 55 9.54 -2.93 -10.38
CA SER A 55 10.00 -3.87 -9.36
C SER A 55 9.02 -3.91 -8.18
N PRO A 56 8.76 -5.04 -7.54
CA PRO A 56 9.42 -6.34 -7.72
C PRO A 56 9.04 -7.05 -9.01
N ASN A 57 9.65 -8.23 -9.24
CA ASN A 57 9.26 -9.11 -10.34
C ASN A 57 8.42 -10.28 -9.79
N PRO A 58 7.14 -10.46 -10.20
CA PRO A 58 6.44 -9.68 -11.23
C PRO A 58 6.17 -8.22 -10.81
N PRO A 59 5.96 -7.31 -11.77
CA PRO A 59 5.60 -5.92 -11.49
C PRO A 59 4.36 -5.81 -10.60
N SER A 60 4.28 -4.77 -9.79
CA SER A 60 3.23 -4.61 -8.78
C SER A 60 2.63 -3.21 -8.80
N VAL A 61 1.38 -3.10 -8.36
CA VAL A 61 0.63 -1.85 -8.22
C VAL A 61 0.17 -1.74 -6.76
N PRO A 62 0.98 -1.16 -5.87
CA PRO A 62 0.54 -0.95 -4.49
C PRO A 62 -0.57 0.09 -4.40
N ASP A 63 -1.36 0.03 -3.33
CA ASP A 63 -2.43 0.99 -3.10
C ASP A 63 -1.88 2.41 -2.91
N VAL A 64 -0.80 2.54 -2.14
CA VAL A 64 -0.06 3.81 -1.96
C VAL A 64 1.43 3.55 -1.96
N SER A 65 2.16 4.39 -2.67
CA SER A 65 3.62 4.44 -2.67
C SER A 65 4.10 5.79 -2.15
N ILE A 66 5.11 5.78 -1.30
CA ILE A 66 5.69 6.99 -0.72
C ILE A 66 7.13 7.12 -1.21
N PHE A 67 7.40 8.22 -1.90
CA PHE A 67 8.71 8.57 -2.44
C PHE A 67 9.25 9.83 -1.77
N PRO A 68 10.56 10.08 -1.83
CA PRO A 68 11.08 11.42 -1.57
C PRO A 68 10.42 12.42 -2.53
N VAL A 69 10.10 13.63 -2.04
CA VAL A 69 9.51 14.65 -2.89
C VAL A 69 10.44 15.00 -4.06
N SER A 70 9.87 15.13 -5.24
CA SER A 70 10.58 15.49 -6.48
C SER A 70 9.72 16.37 -7.36
N SER A 71 10.37 17.06 -8.31
CA SER A 71 9.65 17.82 -9.35
C SER A 71 9.11 16.86 -10.41
N SER A 72 7.94 17.16 -10.93
CA SER A 72 7.33 16.40 -12.03
C SER A 72 7.43 17.13 -13.34
N ASN A 73 7.70 16.39 -14.42
CA ASN A 73 7.54 16.91 -15.77
C ASN A 73 6.11 16.64 -16.24
N TRP A 74 5.25 17.65 -16.19
CA TRP A 74 3.84 17.52 -16.55
C TRP A 74 3.56 17.35 -18.05
N LEU A 75 4.58 17.50 -18.89
CA LEU A 75 4.48 17.28 -20.34
C LEU A 75 4.80 15.84 -20.73
N GLU A 76 5.48 15.10 -19.87
CA GLU A 76 5.87 13.70 -20.07
C GLU A 76 5.50 12.91 -18.83
N ASP A 77 4.71 11.87 -19.00
CA ASP A 77 4.24 11.03 -17.90
C ASP A 77 4.73 9.59 -18.06
N GLU A 78 4.80 8.88 -16.96
CA GLU A 78 5.22 7.48 -16.92
C GLU A 78 4.10 6.59 -16.37
N ILE A 79 3.74 5.55 -17.12
CA ILE A 79 2.73 4.57 -16.68
C ILE A 79 3.33 3.58 -15.67
N LYS A 80 4.60 3.23 -15.86
CA LYS A 80 5.34 2.30 -15.01
C LYS A 80 6.70 2.87 -14.66
N VAL A 81 6.98 3.01 -13.37
CA VAL A 81 8.23 3.63 -12.90
C VAL A 81 9.25 2.58 -12.46
N ARG A 82 10.53 2.95 -12.59
CA ARG A 82 11.67 2.12 -12.16
C ARG A 82 12.12 2.45 -10.75
N GLU A 83 11.87 3.68 -10.31
CA GLU A 83 12.22 4.10 -8.96
C GLU A 83 11.52 3.20 -7.93
N VAL A 84 12.24 2.93 -6.85
CA VAL A 84 11.74 2.15 -5.72
C VAL A 84 11.22 3.12 -4.66
N PRO A 85 9.98 2.98 -4.19
CA PRO A 85 9.47 3.81 -3.12
C PRO A 85 10.18 3.52 -1.79
N LEU A 86 10.20 4.50 -0.90
CA LEU A 86 10.68 4.32 0.47
C LEU A 86 9.75 3.38 1.25
N THR A 87 8.45 3.56 1.06
CA THR A 87 7.40 2.87 1.78
C THR A 87 6.28 2.48 0.82
N VAL A 88 5.73 1.31 1.03
CA VAL A 88 4.55 0.80 0.33
C VAL A 88 3.43 0.57 1.33
N VAL A 89 2.22 0.98 0.99
CA VAL A 89 1.00 0.74 1.77
C VAL A 89 0.07 -0.16 0.97
N GLU A 90 -0.32 -1.26 1.57
CA GLU A 90 -1.32 -2.19 1.01
C GLU A 90 -2.48 -2.33 1.99
N ILE A 91 -3.69 -2.13 1.49
CA ILE A 91 -4.92 -2.21 2.25
C ILE A 91 -5.59 -3.54 1.95
N LEU A 92 -5.79 -4.36 2.97
CA LEU A 92 -6.40 -5.68 2.82
C LEU A 92 -7.85 -5.54 2.30
N SER A 93 -8.12 -6.10 1.14
CA SER A 93 -9.46 -6.21 0.56
C SER A 93 -10.18 -7.46 1.10
N PRO A 94 -11.53 -7.49 1.10
CA PRO A 94 -12.29 -8.63 1.63
C PRO A 94 -11.96 -9.98 0.99
N SER A 95 -11.49 -9.98 -0.26
CA SER A 95 -11.12 -11.19 -1.01
C SER A 95 -9.64 -11.58 -0.90
N GLN A 96 -8.83 -10.81 -0.20
CA GLN A 96 -7.41 -11.07 0.01
C GLN A 96 -7.14 -11.70 1.36
N THR A 97 -5.98 -12.33 1.51
CA THR A 97 -5.50 -12.89 2.77
C THR A 97 -4.29 -12.13 3.29
N VAL A 98 -4.07 -12.17 4.60
CA VAL A 98 -2.86 -11.61 5.23
C VAL A 98 -1.60 -12.30 4.67
N THR A 99 -1.66 -13.60 4.41
CA THR A 99 -0.55 -14.35 3.83
C THR A 99 -0.13 -13.85 2.46
N GLU A 100 -1.09 -13.48 1.61
CA GLU A 100 -0.79 -12.86 0.30
C GLU A 100 -0.02 -11.55 0.46
N LEU A 101 -0.50 -10.67 1.36
CA LEU A 101 0.12 -9.38 1.57
C LEU A 101 1.50 -9.46 2.24
N THR A 102 1.68 -10.35 3.20
CA THR A 102 3.00 -10.58 3.82
C THR A 102 4.00 -11.18 2.84
N GLY A 103 3.54 -12.02 1.90
CA GLY A 103 4.37 -12.51 0.80
C GLY A 103 4.83 -11.38 -0.13
N LYS A 104 3.96 -10.44 -0.44
CA LYS A 104 4.32 -9.23 -1.21
C LYS A 104 5.37 -8.38 -0.48
N ALA A 105 5.26 -8.23 0.84
CA ALA A 105 6.22 -7.46 1.62
C ALA A 105 7.66 -7.93 1.40
N LYS A 106 7.89 -9.24 1.42
CA LYS A 106 9.21 -9.82 1.15
C LYS A 106 9.76 -9.45 -0.23
N SER A 107 8.90 -9.47 -1.23
CA SER A 107 9.26 -9.08 -2.60
C SER A 107 9.64 -7.60 -2.69
N TYR A 108 8.92 -6.72 -2.00
CA TYR A 108 9.25 -5.30 -1.94
C TYR A 108 10.58 -5.04 -1.21
N PHE A 109 10.82 -5.70 -0.10
CA PHE A 109 12.07 -5.54 0.64
C PHE A 109 13.29 -5.95 -0.17
N ALA A 110 13.16 -6.97 -1.01
CA ALA A 110 14.22 -7.37 -1.93
C ALA A 110 14.60 -6.28 -2.94
N THR A 111 13.73 -5.33 -3.21
CA THR A 111 13.98 -4.19 -4.12
C THR A 111 14.55 -2.97 -3.42
N GLY A 112 14.58 -2.93 -2.08
CA GLY A 112 15.08 -1.81 -1.30
C GLY A 112 14.01 -0.97 -0.60
N VAL A 113 12.74 -1.35 -0.64
CA VAL A 113 11.67 -0.72 0.16
C VAL A 113 12.03 -0.84 1.64
N ALA A 114 11.95 0.25 2.39
CA ALA A 114 12.36 0.30 3.79
C ALA A 114 11.26 -0.11 4.76
N SER A 115 10.00 0.16 4.42
CA SER A 115 8.85 -0.24 5.23
C SER A 115 7.64 -0.60 4.37
N TYR A 116 6.82 -1.47 4.90
CA TYR A 116 5.59 -1.95 4.27
C TYR A 116 4.46 -1.87 5.29
N TRP A 117 3.43 -1.09 4.98
CA TRP A 117 2.26 -0.94 5.84
C TRP A 117 1.15 -1.87 5.36
N LEU A 118 0.83 -2.86 6.18
CA LEU A 118 -0.31 -3.74 5.97
C LEU A 118 -1.49 -3.19 6.76
N VAL A 119 -2.48 -2.66 6.05
CA VAL A 119 -3.68 -2.07 6.67
C VAL A 119 -4.80 -3.11 6.74
N GLN A 120 -5.33 -3.33 7.94
CA GLN A 120 -6.42 -4.27 8.21
C GLN A 120 -7.69 -3.51 8.62
N PRO A 121 -8.61 -3.23 7.69
CA PRO A 121 -9.80 -2.43 7.97
C PRO A 121 -10.70 -3.01 9.05
N THR A 122 -10.88 -4.33 9.05
CA THR A 122 -11.74 -5.04 10.01
C THR A 122 -11.35 -4.76 11.46
N PHE A 123 -10.07 -4.69 11.74
CA PHE A 123 -9.55 -4.46 13.09
C PHE A 123 -9.07 -3.03 13.32
N ARG A 124 -9.26 -2.14 12.37
CA ARG A 124 -8.79 -0.74 12.44
C ARG A 124 -7.32 -0.66 12.86
N SER A 125 -6.51 -1.54 12.28
CA SER A 125 -5.10 -1.68 12.62
C SER A 125 -4.21 -1.58 11.41
N VAL A 126 -2.97 -1.20 11.65
CA VAL A 126 -1.89 -1.20 10.66
C VAL A 126 -0.70 -1.92 11.27
N VAL A 127 -0.12 -2.82 10.50
CA VAL A 127 1.14 -3.48 10.85
C VAL A 127 2.22 -2.92 9.95
N ILE A 128 3.27 -2.36 10.54
CA ILE A 128 4.46 -1.94 9.81
C ILE A 128 5.46 -3.08 9.85
N LEU A 129 5.80 -3.58 8.66
CA LEU A 129 6.85 -4.57 8.46
C LEU A 129 8.13 -3.87 7.98
N GLN A 130 9.26 -4.35 8.46
CA GLN A 130 10.60 -3.86 8.11
C GLN A 130 11.50 -5.07 7.79
N PRO A 131 12.52 -4.94 6.92
CA PRO A 131 13.32 -6.10 6.49
C PRO A 131 14.14 -6.70 7.59
N ASN A 132 14.57 -6.17 8.60
CA ASN A 132 15.43 -6.76 9.65
C ASN A 132 15.04 -6.30 11.06
N ALA A 133 13.76 -6.07 11.28
CA ALA A 133 13.25 -5.63 12.59
C ALA A 133 11.91 -6.33 12.86
N ASP A 134 11.51 -6.35 14.11
CA ASP A 134 10.21 -6.84 14.51
C ASP A 134 9.11 -5.95 13.95
N GLU A 135 7.96 -6.55 13.70
CA GLU A 135 6.77 -5.84 13.27
C GLU A 135 6.26 -4.87 14.33
N LEU A 136 5.74 -3.74 13.89
CA LEU A 136 5.08 -2.76 14.75
C LEU A 136 3.58 -2.79 14.47
N VAL A 137 2.79 -2.99 15.51
CA VAL A 137 1.33 -3.07 15.42
C VAL A 137 0.69 -1.84 16.03
N PHE A 138 -0.16 -1.17 15.25
CA PHE A 138 -0.91 0.01 15.68
C PHE A 138 -2.41 -0.27 15.54
N HIS A 139 -3.14 -0.05 16.61
CA HIS A 139 -4.58 -0.23 16.65
C HIS A 139 -5.28 1.07 17.01
N ASN A 140 -5.95 1.68 16.03
CA ASN A 140 -6.78 2.87 16.22
C ASN A 140 -6.15 3.97 17.09
N ASP A 141 -4.85 4.17 16.93
CA ASP A 141 -4.02 5.12 17.67
C ASP A 141 -3.09 5.87 16.69
N THR A 142 -2.11 6.60 17.19
CA THR A 142 -1.09 7.22 16.35
C THR A 142 -0.10 6.18 15.86
N LEU A 143 0.00 6.04 14.54
CA LEU A 143 1.03 5.25 13.88
C LEU A 143 2.25 6.12 13.66
N THR A 144 3.44 5.59 13.94
CA THR A 144 4.72 6.23 13.58
C THR A 144 5.62 5.21 12.89
N ASP A 145 6.04 5.54 11.67
CA ASP A 145 6.99 4.72 10.92
C ASP A 145 8.43 5.17 11.24
N PRO A 146 9.23 4.34 11.90
CA PRO A 146 10.59 4.73 12.28
C PRO A 146 11.55 4.87 11.10
N THR A 147 11.22 4.31 9.93
CA THR A 147 12.08 4.37 8.74
C THR A 147 12.05 5.71 8.04
N ASN A 148 10.93 6.43 8.11
CA ASN A 148 10.72 7.70 7.41
C ASN A 148 10.26 8.85 8.32
N GLY A 149 9.85 8.55 9.56
CA GLY A 149 9.39 9.53 10.54
C GLY A 149 7.95 9.99 10.35
N ILE A 150 7.19 9.37 9.44
CA ILE A 150 5.78 9.70 9.23
C ILE A 150 4.95 9.25 10.43
N SER A 151 4.16 10.18 10.97
CA SER A 151 3.16 9.90 12.00
C SER A 151 1.77 10.28 11.51
N ILE A 152 0.82 9.36 11.62
CA ILE A 152 -0.58 9.60 11.27
C ILE A 152 -1.53 9.14 12.37
N ASP A 153 -2.68 9.79 12.47
CA ASP A 153 -3.73 9.44 13.43
C ASP A 153 -4.70 8.42 12.82
N LEU A 154 -4.61 7.18 13.26
CA LEU A 154 -5.48 6.10 12.76
C LEU A 154 -6.95 6.30 13.13
N LYS A 155 -7.27 7.06 14.18
CA LYS A 155 -8.67 7.42 14.50
C LYS A 155 -9.30 8.25 13.39
N LYS A 156 -8.51 9.07 12.71
CA LYS A 156 -8.97 9.84 11.54
C LYS A 156 -9.03 8.97 10.28
N VAL A 157 -8.16 8.01 10.14
CA VAL A 157 -8.17 7.06 9.01
C VAL A 157 -9.40 6.15 9.05
N PHE A 158 -9.70 5.59 10.21
CA PHE A 158 -10.80 4.63 10.42
C PHE A 158 -12.10 5.28 10.95
N ARG A 159 -12.29 6.53 10.68
CA ARG A 159 -13.47 7.32 11.11
C ARG A 159 -14.72 7.00 10.29
#